data_87bf407816e2b443a0636339018294b6
#
_entry.id   87bf407816e2b443a0636339018294b6
#
_cell.length_a   1.000
_cell.length_b   1.000
_cell.length_c   1.000
_cell.angle_alpha   90.00
_cell.angle_beta   90.00
_cell.angle_gamma   90.00
#
_symmetry.space_group_name_H-M   'P 1'
#
loop_
_entity.id
_entity.type
_entity.pdbx_description
1 polymer ?
#
loop_
_entity_poly.entity_id
_entity_poly.type
_entity_poly.pdbx_seq_one_letter_code
_entity_poly.pdbx_strand_id
1 'polypeptide(L)'
;MRLTQTLKALRAFPLRGVRGLSGASRLQALRKTLSAEEAEIDDFLPGGDNATTSPPAESITITTTAGKGGGGSLRKKKDLPKPAWLRAKPAGGENFLELRKTVRELGLATVCEEAKCPNIGECWEGGGDENGEHAAATATIMIMGDTCTRGCRFCSVKTSRKPPPLNPDEPKNVATAIAKWGLDYVVLTSVDRDDVEDQGADHFGRTVEELKIANPKILVEALTPDFQGQLDLVERVARSGLDVYAHNIETVERLQGLVRDRRAGFAQSLAVLAHAKKTAPR
;
A
#
# COMPACT_ATOMS: atom_id res chain seq x y z
N MET A 1 9.38 32.90 12.83
CA MET A 1 10.40 33.06 11.77
C MET A 1 11.12 31.73 11.38
N ARG A 2 10.72 30.55 11.87
CA ARG A 2 11.35 29.24 11.53
C ARG A 2 10.54 28.37 10.57
N LEU A 3 9.23 28.55 10.41
CA LEU A 3 8.40 27.75 9.49
C LEU A 3 8.67 28.03 8.00
N THR A 4 9.16 29.21 7.64
CA THR A 4 9.49 29.55 6.25
C THR A 4 10.78 28.92 5.75
N GLN A 5 11.63 28.43 6.64
CA GLN A 5 12.86 27.73 6.23
C GLN A 5 12.60 26.22 5.97
N THR A 6 11.69 25.60 6.71
CA THR A 6 11.37 24.16 6.54
C THR A 6 10.64 23.89 5.21
N LEU A 7 9.75 24.77 4.78
CA LEU A 7 9.09 24.65 3.47
C LEU A 7 10.02 24.95 2.28
N LYS A 8 11.13 25.69 2.49
CA LYS A 8 12.16 25.87 1.45
C LYS A 8 13.07 24.65 1.31
N ALA A 9 13.27 23.87 2.37
CA ALA A 9 14.06 22.63 2.33
C ALA A 9 13.35 21.53 1.50
N LEU A 10 12.02 21.48 1.50
CA LEU A 10 11.25 20.52 0.68
C LEU A 10 11.27 20.84 -0.83
N ARG A 11 11.73 22.01 -1.25
CA ARG A 11 11.87 22.39 -2.67
C ARG A 11 13.24 22.10 -3.28
N ALA A 12 14.21 21.64 -2.52
CA ALA A 12 15.59 21.46 -2.97
C ALA A 12 16.13 20.07 -2.63
N PHE A 13 15.37 19.01 -2.93
CA PHE A 13 15.97 17.69 -3.06
C PHE A 13 16.54 17.57 -4.49
N PRO A 14 17.84 17.73 -4.69
CA PRO A 14 18.46 17.33 -5.94
C PRO A 14 18.52 15.80 -5.94
N LEU A 15 17.58 15.13 -6.61
CA LEU A 15 17.64 13.71 -6.97
C LEU A 15 18.87 13.37 -7.84
N ARG A 16 19.90 14.22 -7.86
CA ARG A 16 21.10 14.08 -8.69
C ARG A 16 22.20 13.21 -8.10
N GLY A 17 21.98 12.49 -6.99
CA GLY A 17 23.05 11.69 -6.36
C GLY A 17 22.78 10.21 -6.18
N VAL A 18 21.58 9.70 -6.54
CA VAL A 18 21.18 8.31 -6.21
C VAL A 18 21.05 7.42 -7.47
N ARG A 19 21.49 7.93 -8.63
CA ARG A 19 21.53 7.15 -9.87
C ARG A 19 22.72 6.19 -9.81
N GLY A 20 22.46 4.88 -9.84
CA GLY A 20 23.49 3.83 -9.90
C GLY A 20 23.65 2.95 -8.65
N LEU A 21 22.79 3.09 -7.65
CA LEU A 21 22.79 2.19 -6.47
C LEU A 21 21.80 1.05 -6.65
N SER A 22 22.21 -0.18 -6.29
CA SER A 22 21.30 -1.33 -6.18
C SER A 22 20.15 -1.03 -5.21
N GLY A 23 19.04 -1.77 -5.29
CA GLY A 23 17.87 -1.58 -4.39
C GLY A 23 18.27 -1.56 -2.91
N ALA A 24 19.19 -2.45 -2.50
CA ALA A 24 19.74 -2.49 -1.14
C ALA A 24 20.49 -1.22 -0.75
N SER A 25 21.29 -0.65 -1.68
CA SER A 25 22.04 0.59 -1.44
C SER A 25 21.12 1.81 -1.35
N ARG A 26 20.00 1.82 -2.10
CA ARG A 26 18.96 2.88 -2.01
C ARG A 26 18.24 2.84 -0.68
N LEU A 27 17.93 1.64 -0.18
CA LEU A 27 17.31 1.43 1.13
C LEU A 27 18.24 1.87 2.27
N GLN A 28 19.54 1.55 2.17
CA GLN A 28 20.53 2.01 3.15
C GLN A 28 20.71 3.54 3.11
N ALA A 29 20.70 4.15 1.93
CA ALA A 29 20.76 5.60 1.80
C ALA A 29 19.51 6.26 2.40
N LEU A 30 18.32 5.71 2.13
CA LEU A 30 17.05 6.19 2.70
C LEU A 30 17.02 6.02 4.23
N ARG A 31 17.46 4.87 4.75
CA ARG A 31 17.57 4.64 6.20
C ARG A 31 18.52 5.64 6.86
N LYS A 32 19.66 5.93 6.22
CA LYS A 32 20.62 6.92 6.71
C LYS A 32 20.03 8.34 6.72
N THR A 33 19.22 8.69 5.70
CA THR A 33 18.54 9.99 5.65
C THR A 33 17.46 10.08 6.73
N LEU A 34 16.62 9.03 6.87
CA LEU A 34 15.56 8.99 7.87
C LEU A 34 16.09 8.93 9.31
N SER A 35 17.25 8.31 9.54
CA SER A 35 17.90 8.31 10.87
C SER A 35 18.67 9.60 11.18
N ALA A 36 18.92 10.43 10.19
CA ALA A 36 19.53 11.75 10.37
C ALA A 36 18.51 12.88 10.57
N GLU A 37 17.25 12.64 10.23
CA GLU A 37 16.13 13.51 10.54
C GLU A 37 15.60 13.10 11.91
N GLU A 38 15.97 13.84 12.96
CA GLU A 38 15.41 13.73 14.32
C GLU A 38 13.96 14.28 14.36
N ALA A 39 13.08 13.79 13.49
CA ALA A 39 11.65 14.04 13.60
C ALA A 39 11.06 12.98 14.52
N GLU A 40 10.78 13.35 15.75
CA GLU A 40 10.03 12.51 16.69
C GLU A 40 8.54 12.53 16.34
N ILE A 41 7.84 11.43 16.65
CA ILE A 41 6.38 11.33 16.48
C ILE A 41 5.66 12.46 17.21
N ASP A 42 6.24 13.01 18.27
CA ASP A 42 5.71 14.14 19.04
C ASP A 42 5.62 15.45 18.25
N ASP A 43 6.39 15.61 17.17
CA ASP A 43 6.29 16.77 16.27
C ASP A 43 5.00 16.77 15.43
N PHE A 44 4.31 15.64 15.37
CA PHE A 44 3.06 15.46 14.61
C PHE A 44 1.82 15.30 15.49
N LEU A 45 1.97 15.28 16.82
CA LEU A 45 0.84 15.18 17.74
C LEU A 45 0.26 16.58 18.01
N PRO A 46 -1.07 16.77 17.94
CA PRO A 46 -1.71 18.02 18.32
C PRO A 46 -1.68 18.15 19.85
N GLY A 47 -0.72 18.91 20.38
CA GLY A 47 -0.58 19.11 21.84
C GLY A 47 0.73 19.76 22.30
N GLY A 48 1.69 20.00 21.43
CA GLY A 48 2.88 20.79 21.74
C GLY A 48 2.53 22.28 21.79
N ASP A 49 2.88 22.94 22.91
CA ASP A 49 2.61 24.35 23.22
C ASP A 49 3.22 25.34 22.23
N ASN A 50 2.65 25.44 21.03
CA ASN A 50 2.86 26.56 20.12
C ASN A 50 1.54 26.93 19.45
N ALA A 51 0.66 27.58 20.22
CA ALA A 51 -0.51 28.25 19.72
C ALA A 51 -0.09 29.47 18.86
N THR A 52 0.23 29.24 17.60
CA THR A 52 0.24 30.30 16.59
C THR A 52 -1.09 30.23 15.85
N THR A 53 -1.86 31.26 16.08
CA THR A 53 -3.16 31.59 15.50
C THR A 53 -3.28 31.17 14.05
N SER A 54 -4.14 30.18 13.79
CA SER A 54 -4.64 29.86 12.47
C SER A 54 -5.47 31.06 11.94
N PRO A 55 -5.34 31.42 10.68
CA PRO A 55 -6.26 32.38 10.08
C PRO A 55 -7.68 31.80 10.11
N PRO A 56 -8.72 32.65 10.25
CA PRO A 56 -10.09 32.19 10.32
C PRO A 56 -10.44 31.39 9.05
N ALA A 57 -11.02 30.21 9.25
CA ALA A 57 -11.53 29.39 8.16
C ALA A 57 -12.64 30.19 7.45
N GLU A 58 -12.39 30.64 6.23
CA GLU A 58 -13.45 31.12 5.37
C GLU A 58 -14.44 29.98 5.14
N SER A 59 -15.64 30.15 5.65
CA SER A 59 -16.74 29.23 5.48
C SER A 59 -17.14 29.24 4.01
N ILE A 60 -16.79 28.16 3.27
CA ILE A 60 -17.32 27.93 1.94
C ILE A 60 -18.79 27.56 2.12
N THR A 61 -19.67 28.53 1.97
CA THR A 61 -21.11 28.32 1.93
C THR A 61 -21.46 27.68 0.59
N ILE A 62 -21.66 26.36 0.59
CA ILE A 62 -22.24 25.67 -0.57
C ILE A 62 -23.74 25.98 -0.57
N THR A 63 -24.15 26.97 -1.35
CA THR A 63 -25.55 27.30 -1.57
C THR A 63 -26.16 26.23 -2.48
N THR A 64 -26.84 25.25 -1.91
CA THR A 64 -27.71 24.35 -2.67
C THR A 64 -28.99 25.07 -2.98
N THR A 65 -29.10 25.68 -4.14
CA THR A 65 -30.38 26.16 -4.65
C THR A 65 -31.20 24.96 -5.12
N ALA A 66 -32.19 24.56 -4.36
CA ALA A 66 -33.22 23.61 -4.77
C ALA A 66 -34.09 24.28 -5.86
N GLY A 67 -33.72 24.12 -7.11
CA GLY A 67 -34.51 24.51 -8.27
C GLY A 67 -35.53 23.43 -8.59
N LYS A 68 -36.80 23.74 -8.48
CA LYS A 68 -37.92 22.92 -8.99
C LYS A 68 -37.92 22.86 -10.52
N GLY A 69 -38.01 21.65 -11.04
CA GLY A 69 -38.70 21.28 -12.27
C GLY A 69 -38.26 21.90 -13.61
N GLY A 70 -37.60 21.10 -14.40
CA GLY A 70 -37.41 21.33 -15.83
C GLY A 70 -36.52 20.24 -16.41
N GLY A 71 -37.12 19.28 -17.15
CA GLY A 71 -36.43 18.21 -17.84
C GLY A 71 -35.50 18.72 -18.93
N GLY A 72 -34.38 19.30 -18.59
CA GLY A 72 -33.31 19.66 -19.48
C GLY A 72 -32.23 18.58 -19.42
N SER A 73 -31.98 17.91 -20.52
CA SER A 73 -30.83 17.04 -20.74
C SER A 73 -29.57 17.76 -20.27
N LEU A 74 -29.03 17.33 -19.13
CA LEU A 74 -27.72 17.80 -18.66
C LEU A 74 -26.69 17.43 -19.73
N ARG A 75 -26.32 18.38 -20.57
CA ARG A 75 -25.15 18.28 -21.44
C ARG A 75 -23.97 17.95 -20.52
N LYS A 76 -23.46 16.70 -20.58
CA LYS A 76 -22.22 16.32 -19.92
C LYS A 76 -21.19 17.38 -20.31
N LYS A 77 -20.72 18.17 -19.32
CA LYS A 77 -19.53 19.02 -19.53
C LYS A 77 -18.46 18.10 -20.12
N LYS A 78 -17.95 18.44 -21.30
CA LYS A 78 -16.80 17.75 -21.87
C LYS A 78 -15.67 17.91 -20.84
N ASP A 79 -15.28 16.79 -20.25
CA ASP A 79 -14.14 16.79 -19.35
C ASP A 79 -12.93 17.33 -20.13
N LEU A 80 -12.22 18.26 -19.53
CA LEU A 80 -10.98 18.78 -20.10
C LEU A 80 -10.00 17.61 -20.30
N PRO A 81 -9.29 17.56 -21.42
CA PRO A 81 -8.33 16.49 -21.65
C PRO A 81 -7.27 16.49 -20.54
N LYS A 82 -7.00 15.32 -19.97
CA LYS A 82 -5.97 15.17 -18.93
C LYS A 82 -4.63 15.72 -19.44
N PRO A 83 -3.91 16.51 -18.63
CA PRO A 83 -2.55 16.94 -18.96
C PRO A 83 -1.64 15.74 -19.27
N ALA A 84 -0.58 15.93 -20.04
CA ALA A 84 0.30 14.84 -20.46
C ALA A 84 0.89 14.07 -19.25
N TRP A 85 1.27 14.79 -18.20
CA TRP A 85 1.82 14.21 -16.97
C TRP A 85 0.82 13.40 -16.13
N LEU A 86 -0.47 13.53 -16.40
CA LEU A 86 -1.55 12.77 -15.74
C LEU A 86 -2.09 11.62 -16.61
N ARG A 87 -1.49 11.39 -17.76
CA ARG A 87 -1.88 10.29 -18.67
C ARG A 87 -1.03 9.07 -18.35
N ALA A 88 -1.63 8.03 -17.76
CA ALA A 88 -0.98 6.74 -17.62
C ALA A 88 -0.78 6.10 -19.00
N LYS A 89 0.33 5.37 -19.17
CA LYS A 89 0.54 4.53 -20.35
C LYS A 89 -0.51 3.42 -20.38
N PRO A 90 -1.04 3.05 -21.56
CA PRO A 90 -1.94 1.90 -21.66
C PRO A 90 -1.23 0.64 -21.15
N ALA A 91 -1.98 -0.21 -20.46
CA ALA A 91 -1.47 -1.50 -20.02
C ALA A 91 -1.17 -2.39 -21.25
N GLY A 92 0.09 -2.76 -21.42
CA GLY A 92 0.58 -3.55 -22.56
C GLY A 92 2.10 -3.61 -22.54
N GLY A 93 2.67 -4.47 -23.38
CA GLY A 93 4.09 -4.77 -23.45
C GLY A 93 4.38 -6.23 -23.13
N GLU A 94 5.59 -6.69 -23.45
CA GLU A 94 5.96 -8.11 -23.29
C GLU A 94 5.98 -8.52 -21.82
N ASN A 95 6.63 -7.74 -20.96
CA ASN A 95 6.71 -8.00 -19.52
C ASN A 95 5.34 -8.01 -18.86
N PHE A 96 4.47 -7.06 -19.22
CA PHE A 96 3.09 -7.02 -18.73
C PHE A 96 2.32 -8.29 -19.09
N LEU A 97 2.43 -8.75 -20.35
CA LEU A 97 1.72 -9.94 -20.83
C LEU A 97 2.23 -11.22 -20.16
N GLU A 98 3.55 -11.35 -19.98
CA GLU A 98 4.17 -12.50 -19.32
C GLU A 98 3.78 -12.58 -17.84
N LEU A 99 3.86 -11.46 -17.13
CA LEU A 99 3.47 -11.36 -15.72
C LEU A 99 1.99 -11.70 -15.55
N ARG A 100 1.11 -11.15 -16.39
CA ARG A 100 -0.32 -11.45 -16.38
C ARG A 100 -0.63 -12.90 -16.69
N LYS A 101 0.10 -13.52 -17.62
CA LYS A 101 -0.04 -14.93 -17.94
C LYS A 101 0.32 -15.80 -16.73
N THR A 102 1.46 -15.54 -16.11
CA THR A 102 1.94 -16.31 -14.94
C THR A 102 0.99 -16.17 -13.75
N VAL A 103 0.50 -14.96 -13.47
CA VAL A 103 -0.51 -14.71 -12.41
C VAL A 103 -1.73 -15.61 -12.61
N ARG A 104 -2.23 -15.70 -13.84
CA ARG A 104 -3.43 -16.51 -14.17
C ARG A 104 -3.16 -18.00 -14.16
N GLU A 105 -2.02 -18.44 -14.69
CA GLU A 105 -1.64 -19.87 -14.72
C GLU A 105 -1.48 -20.45 -13.30
N LEU A 106 -1.01 -19.62 -12.35
CA LEU A 106 -0.82 -20.02 -10.97
C LEU A 106 -2.04 -19.72 -10.07
N GLY A 107 -3.11 -19.16 -10.66
CA GLY A 107 -4.33 -18.81 -9.91
C GLY A 107 -4.12 -17.78 -8.82
N LEU A 108 -3.16 -16.85 -9.02
CA LEU A 108 -2.84 -15.80 -8.07
C LEU A 108 -3.73 -14.57 -8.27
N ALA A 109 -3.99 -13.83 -7.20
CA ALA A 109 -4.65 -12.54 -7.23
C ALA A 109 -3.63 -11.41 -7.06
N THR A 110 -3.87 -10.28 -7.73
CA THR A 110 -3.07 -9.06 -7.55
C THR A 110 -3.97 -7.88 -7.23
N VAL A 111 -3.52 -7.01 -6.34
CA VAL A 111 -4.22 -5.73 -6.07
C VAL A 111 -4.30 -4.89 -7.34
N CYS A 112 -3.29 -4.99 -8.19
CA CYS A 112 -3.24 -4.25 -9.45
C CYS A 112 -4.42 -4.56 -10.37
N GLU A 113 -4.86 -5.82 -10.46
CA GLU A 113 -6.04 -6.22 -11.23
C GLU A 113 -7.33 -6.03 -10.42
N GLU A 114 -7.40 -6.51 -9.17
CA GLU A 114 -8.62 -6.48 -8.35
C GLU A 114 -9.05 -5.05 -7.99
N ALA A 115 -8.11 -4.16 -7.69
CA ALA A 115 -8.37 -2.74 -7.44
C ALA A 115 -8.47 -1.89 -8.72
N LYS A 116 -8.29 -2.51 -9.91
CA LYS A 116 -8.30 -1.79 -11.20
C LYS A 116 -7.35 -0.60 -11.21
N CYS A 117 -6.11 -0.84 -10.78
CA CYS A 117 -5.09 0.20 -10.65
C CYS A 117 -4.81 0.87 -12.01
N PRO A 118 -4.91 2.20 -12.12
CA PRO A 118 -4.64 2.90 -13.38
C PRO A 118 -3.18 2.85 -13.82
N ASN A 119 -2.25 2.56 -12.90
CA ASN A 119 -0.82 2.53 -13.14
C ASN A 119 -0.26 1.13 -13.44
N ILE A 120 -1.14 0.13 -13.56
CA ILE A 120 -0.74 -1.27 -13.77
C ILE A 120 0.20 -1.44 -14.97
N GLY A 121 -0.01 -0.68 -16.05
CA GLY A 121 0.82 -0.74 -17.25
C GLY A 121 2.26 -0.30 -17.00
N GLU A 122 2.45 0.75 -16.19
CA GLU A 122 3.80 1.24 -15.85
C GLU A 122 4.50 0.32 -14.85
N CYS A 123 3.77 -0.16 -13.83
CA CYS A 123 4.34 -1.01 -12.78
C CYS A 123 4.76 -2.39 -13.31
N TRP A 124 3.97 -2.99 -14.20
CA TRP A 124 4.21 -4.35 -14.68
C TRP A 124 5.13 -4.40 -15.89
N GLU A 125 5.17 -3.35 -16.72
CA GLU A 125 6.12 -3.28 -17.84
C GLU A 125 7.55 -3.04 -17.35
N GLY A 126 7.70 -2.40 -16.20
CA GLY A 126 8.98 -1.84 -15.76
C GLY A 126 9.34 -0.61 -16.59
N GLY A 127 9.84 0.44 -15.96
CA GLY A 127 10.31 1.61 -16.66
C GLY A 127 11.77 1.42 -17.07
N GLY A 128 12.08 1.20 -18.33
CA GLY A 128 13.39 1.59 -18.85
C GLY A 128 13.41 3.12 -18.94
N ASP A 129 14.32 3.77 -18.26
CA ASP A 129 14.64 5.16 -18.57
C ASP A 129 15.38 5.23 -19.92
N GLU A 130 15.48 6.43 -20.48
CA GLU A 130 16.18 6.66 -21.77
C GLU A 130 17.67 6.23 -21.73
N ASN A 131 18.18 5.82 -20.56
CA ASN A 131 19.57 5.39 -20.35
C ASN A 131 19.71 3.86 -20.22
N GLY A 132 18.62 3.08 -20.40
CA GLY A 132 18.64 1.62 -20.35
C GLY A 132 18.76 1.04 -18.93
N GLU A 133 18.59 1.84 -17.88
CA GLU A 133 18.43 1.32 -16.52
C GLU A 133 17.02 0.77 -16.35
N HIS A 134 16.89 -0.54 -16.21
CA HIS A 134 15.64 -1.20 -15.93
C HIS A 134 15.14 -0.79 -14.55
N ALA A 135 14.07 0.00 -14.49
CA ALA A 135 13.31 0.11 -13.25
C ALA A 135 12.68 -1.26 -12.99
N ALA A 136 12.96 -1.83 -11.82
CA ALA A 136 12.43 -3.11 -11.44
C ALA A 136 10.90 -3.14 -11.58
N ALA A 137 10.37 -4.14 -12.26
CA ALA A 137 8.94 -4.37 -12.30
C ALA A 137 8.45 -4.63 -10.86
N THR A 138 7.37 -3.98 -10.48
CA THR A 138 6.80 -4.11 -9.13
C THR A 138 5.39 -4.65 -9.23
N ALA A 139 5.13 -5.73 -8.50
CA ALA A 139 3.80 -6.29 -8.37
C ALA A 139 3.39 -6.34 -6.90
N THR A 140 2.13 -6.02 -6.63
CA THR A 140 1.52 -6.22 -5.31
C THR A 140 0.65 -7.46 -5.37
N ILE A 141 1.12 -8.53 -4.74
CA ILE A 141 0.42 -9.81 -4.70
C ILE A 141 -0.57 -9.80 -3.55
N MET A 142 -1.82 -10.17 -3.86
CA MET A 142 -2.88 -10.32 -2.87
C MET A 142 -3.05 -11.80 -2.54
N ILE A 143 -2.81 -12.16 -1.30
CA ILE A 143 -2.93 -13.53 -0.79
C ILE A 143 -4.23 -13.73 -0.01
N MET A 144 -4.55 -14.99 0.29
CA MET A 144 -5.78 -15.45 0.96
C MET A 144 -7.04 -15.28 0.09
N GLY A 145 -6.86 -15.25 -1.24
CA GLY A 145 -7.95 -15.17 -2.21
C GLY A 145 -8.39 -13.74 -2.55
N ASP A 146 -9.53 -13.62 -3.22
CA ASP A 146 -10.09 -12.38 -3.79
C ASP A 146 -11.29 -11.82 -2.99
N THR A 147 -11.63 -12.42 -1.85
CA THR A 147 -12.85 -12.12 -1.11
C THR A 147 -12.54 -11.81 0.35
N CYS A 148 -12.83 -10.56 0.77
CA CYS A 148 -12.59 -10.05 2.12
C CYS A 148 -13.81 -10.27 3.02
N THR A 149 -13.62 -10.48 4.31
CA THR A 149 -14.70 -10.54 5.31
C THR A 149 -15.19 -9.16 5.73
N ARG A 150 -14.47 -8.10 5.43
CA ARG A 150 -14.77 -6.70 5.81
C ARG A 150 -15.23 -5.86 4.64
N GLY A 151 -16.08 -4.88 4.93
CA GLY A 151 -16.71 -4.01 3.95
C GLY A 151 -16.25 -2.55 4.06
N CYS A 152 -14.97 -2.25 3.91
CA CYS A 152 -14.47 -0.88 3.88
C CYS A 152 -15.01 -0.15 2.65
N ARG A 153 -15.52 1.09 2.83
CA ARG A 153 -16.27 1.79 1.78
C ARG A 153 -15.44 2.24 0.59
N PHE A 154 -14.14 2.36 0.76
CA PHE A 154 -13.21 2.75 -0.30
C PHE A 154 -12.68 1.56 -1.11
N CYS A 155 -12.81 0.33 -0.57
CA CYS A 155 -12.20 -0.86 -1.15
C CYS A 155 -13.08 -1.46 -2.26
N SER A 156 -12.44 -1.86 -3.37
CA SER A 156 -13.10 -2.49 -4.51
C SER A 156 -13.12 -4.02 -4.45
N VAL A 157 -12.47 -4.62 -3.44
CA VAL A 157 -12.39 -6.08 -3.26
C VAL A 157 -13.77 -6.63 -2.92
N LYS A 158 -14.09 -7.81 -3.44
CA LYS A 158 -15.33 -8.53 -3.14
C LYS A 158 -15.45 -8.78 -1.64
N THR A 159 -16.66 -8.72 -1.11
CA THR A 159 -16.92 -8.95 0.30
C THR A 159 -17.89 -10.09 0.52
N SER A 160 -17.58 -10.98 1.47
CA SER A 160 -18.44 -12.06 1.90
C SER A 160 -18.13 -12.41 3.36
N ARG A 161 -19.18 -12.75 4.13
CA ARG A 161 -18.98 -13.30 5.47
C ARG A 161 -18.53 -14.77 5.47
N LYS A 162 -18.61 -15.41 4.31
CA LYS A 162 -18.19 -16.80 4.08
C LYS A 162 -17.40 -16.86 2.79
N PRO A 163 -16.15 -16.38 2.78
CA PRO A 163 -15.29 -16.50 1.63
C PRO A 163 -14.91 -17.97 1.39
N PRO A 164 -14.40 -18.33 0.19
CA PRO A 164 -13.84 -19.65 -0.04
C PRO A 164 -12.75 -19.99 0.97
N PRO A 165 -12.52 -21.29 1.26
CA PRO A 165 -11.45 -21.72 2.14
C PRO A 165 -10.09 -21.27 1.58
N LEU A 166 -9.10 -21.08 2.48
CA LEU A 166 -7.73 -20.77 2.09
C LEU A 166 -7.14 -21.94 1.29
N ASN A 167 -6.43 -21.63 0.22
CA ASN A 167 -5.68 -22.63 -0.52
C ASN A 167 -4.37 -22.94 0.21
N PRO A 168 -4.14 -24.13 0.72
CA PRO A 168 -2.94 -24.48 1.48
C PRO A 168 -1.65 -24.41 0.64
N ASP A 169 -1.75 -24.50 -0.69
CA ASP A 169 -0.63 -24.45 -1.62
C ASP A 169 -0.30 -23.00 -2.08
N GLU A 170 -1.14 -22.04 -1.75
CA GLU A 170 -0.94 -20.63 -2.17
C GLU A 170 0.42 -20.07 -1.74
N PRO A 171 0.92 -20.26 -0.50
CA PRO A 171 2.25 -19.79 -0.09
C PRO A 171 3.36 -20.24 -1.02
N LYS A 172 3.37 -21.53 -1.37
CA LYS A 172 4.36 -22.12 -2.25
C LYS A 172 4.20 -21.69 -3.71
N ASN A 173 2.96 -21.54 -4.17
CA ASN A 173 2.67 -21.06 -5.53
C ASN A 173 3.13 -19.59 -5.71
N VAL A 174 2.86 -18.75 -4.71
CA VAL A 174 3.32 -17.35 -4.67
C VAL A 174 4.84 -17.28 -4.71
N ALA A 175 5.52 -18.04 -3.84
CA ALA A 175 6.97 -18.09 -3.81
C ALA A 175 7.58 -18.53 -5.15
N THR A 176 6.99 -19.56 -5.78
CA THR A 176 7.42 -20.06 -7.08
C THR A 176 7.24 -19.03 -8.19
N ALA A 177 6.11 -18.30 -8.19
CA ALA A 177 5.83 -17.26 -9.18
C ALA A 177 6.85 -16.13 -9.08
N ILE A 178 7.04 -15.59 -7.88
CA ILE A 178 7.92 -14.46 -7.63
C ILE A 178 9.39 -14.82 -7.93
N ALA A 179 9.82 -16.02 -7.58
CA ALA A 179 11.15 -16.50 -7.91
C ALA A 179 11.40 -16.59 -9.43
N LYS A 180 10.38 -16.98 -10.22
CA LYS A 180 10.46 -17.00 -11.69
C LYS A 180 10.55 -15.60 -12.29
N TRP A 181 9.92 -14.59 -11.67
CA TRP A 181 9.93 -13.23 -12.18
C TRP A 181 11.25 -12.51 -11.93
N GLY A 182 12.13 -13.05 -11.08
CA GLY A 182 13.43 -12.45 -10.80
C GLY A 182 13.36 -11.08 -10.12
N LEU A 183 12.30 -10.84 -9.33
CA LEU A 183 12.11 -9.58 -8.63
C LEU A 183 13.09 -9.43 -7.46
N ASP A 184 13.60 -8.23 -7.27
CA ASP A 184 14.41 -7.87 -6.10
C ASP A 184 13.55 -7.40 -4.91
N TYR A 185 12.32 -6.96 -5.18
CA TYR A 185 11.39 -6.42 -4.19
C TYR A 185 9.96 -6.83 -4.52
N VAL A 186 9.23 -7.27 -3.52
CA VAL A 186 7.81 -7.63 -3.65
C VAL A 186 7.00 -7.05 -2.51
N VAL A 187 5.80 -6.58 -2.82
CA VAL A 187 4.79 -6.22 -1.82
C VAL A 187 3.76 -7.34 -1.74
N LEU A 188 3.62 -7.92 -0.57
CA LEU A 188 2.52 -8.84 -0.24
C LEU A 188 1.45 -8.06 0.50
N THR A 189 0.21 -8.28 0.12
CA THR A 189 -0.96 -7.85 0.89
C THR A 189 -1.99 -8.96 0.95
N SER A 190 -3.05 -8.78 1.72
CA SER A 190 -4.09 -9.78 1.83
C SER A 190 -5.47 -9.16 2.01
N VAL A 191 -6.49 -9.97 1.83
CA VAL A 191 -7.83 -9.72 2.33
C VAL A 191 -7.90 -9.99 3.84
N ASP A 192 -8.86 -9.38 4.55
CA ASP A 192 -9.16 -9.79 5.93
C ASP A 192 -9.92 -11.12 5.94
N ARG A 193 -9.54 -12.01 6.85
CA ARG A 193 -10.10 -13.34 7.01
C ARG A 193 -10.58 -13.57 8.46
N ASP A 194 -11.49 -12.71 8.92
CA ASP A 194 -12.09 -12.82 10.26
C ASP A 194 -12.90 -14.14 10.46
N ASP A 195 -13.07 -14.93 9.42
CA ASP A 195 -13.70 -16.25 9.42
C ASP A 195 -12.77 -17.39 9.83
N VAL A 196 -11.45 -17.14 9.84
CA VAL A 196 -10.42 -18.09 10.25
C VAL A 196 -9.94 -17.75 11.66
N GLU A 197 -9.63 -18.74 12.47
CA GLU A 197 -9.28 -18.56 13.89
C GLU A 197 -8.07 -17.64 14.08
N ASP A 198 -7.00 -17.87 13.32
CA ASP A 198 -5.78 -17.06 13.31
C ASP A 198 -5.84 -15.88 12.33
N GLN A 199 -7.03 -15.59 11.75
CA GLN A 199 -7.26 -14.54 10.77
C GLN A 199 -6.30 -14.58 9.58
N GLY A 200 -5.69 -15.74 9.31
CA GLY A 200 -4.74 -15.97 8.24
C GLY A 200 -3.30 -15.53 8.54
N ALA A 201 -2.97 -15.25 9.81
CA ALA A 201 -1.62 -14.82 10.18
C ALA A 201 -0.55 -15.89 9.88
N ASP A 202 -0.84 -17.18 10.12
CA ASP A 202 0.09 -18.26 9.76
C ASP A 202 0.23 -18.40 8.25
N HIS A 203 -0.87 -18.29 7.51
CA HIS A 203 -0.84 -18.34 6.05
C HIS A 203 0.02 -17.21 5.47
N PHE A 204 -0.11 -15.99 6.01
CA PHE A 204 0.71 -14.84 5.63
C PHE A 204 2.19 -15.08 5.97
N GLY A 205 2.47 -15.48 7.21
CA GLY A 205 3.84 -15.75 7.68
C GLY A 205 4.53 -16.85 6.85
N ARG A 206 3.83 -17.94 6.57
CA ARG A 206 4.35 -19.02 5.70
C ARG A 206 4.64 -18.54 4.27
N THR A 207 3.81 -17.65 3.73
CA THR A 207 4.08 -17.09 2.40
C THR A 207 5.40 -16.31 2.37
N VAL A 208 5.69 -15.53 3.40
CA VAL A 208 6.98 -14.83 3.53
C VAL A 208 8.13 -15.81 3.70
N GLU A 209 7.97 -16.83 4.53
CA GLU A 209 8.98 -17.87 4.77
C GLU A 209 9.33 -18.63 3.48
N GLU A 210 8.33 -19.08 2.73
CA GLU A 210 8.52 -19.76 1.43
C GLU A 210 9.24 -18.86 0.41
N LEU A 211 8.90 -17.57 0.38
CA LEU A 211 9.59 -16.59 -0.45
C LEU A 211 11.07 -16.46 -0.10
N LYS A 212 11.39 -16.37 1.20
CA LYS A 212 12.77 -16.28 1.67
C LYS A 212 13.56 -17.56 1.44
N ILE A 213 12.89 -18.72 1.44
CA ILE A 213 13.51 -20.01 1.05
C ILE A 213 13.80 -20.02 -0.45
N ALA A 214 12.85 -19.61 -1.28
CA ALA A 214 12.98 -19.61 -2.74
C ALA A 214 14.00 -18.60 -3.25
N ASN A 215 14.04 -17.41 -2.63
CA ASN A 215 14.98 -16.33 -2.93
C ASN A 215 15.40 -15.60 -1.65
N PRO A 216 16.51 -15.98 -0.99
CA PRO A 216 16.95 -15.35 0.27
C PRO A 216 17.31 -13.85 0.16
N LYS A 217 17.51 -13.35 -1.07
CA LYS A 217 17.91 -11.96 -1.31
C LYS A 217 16.74 -11.04 -1.57
N ILE A 218 15.56 -11.59 -1.85
CA ILE A 218 14.39 -10.77 -2.15
C ILE A 218 13.98 -9.93 -0.93
N LEU A 219 13.66 -8.68 -1.16
CA LEU A 219 13.09 -7.83 -0.13
C LEU A 219 11.57 -7.97 -0.14
N VAL A 220 11.01 -8.28 1.01
CA VAL A 220 9.57 -8.54 1.20
C VAL A 220 8.96 -7.47 2.08
N GLU A 221 8.07 -6.68 1.51
CA GLU A 221 7.17 -5.80 2.24
C GLU A 221 5.84 -6.52 2.47
N ALA A 222 5.38 -6.56 3.71
CA ALA A 222 4.11 -7.13 4.10
C ALA A 222 3.14 -6.02 4.50
N LEU A 223 2.17 -5.71 3.63
CA LEU A 223 1.04 -4.84 3.95
C LEU A 223 -0.05 -5.69 4.60
N THR A 224 -0.03 -5.74 5.93
CA THR A 224 -0.81 -6.68 6.74
C THR A 224 -2.17 -6.14 7.14
N PRO A 225 -3.17 -7.02 7.39
CA PRO A 225 -4.38 -6.67 8.12
C PRO A 225 -4.07 -6.33 9.59
N ASP A 226 -5.08 -5.87 10.32
CA ASP A 226 -4.92 -5.53 11.74
C ASP A 226 -5.11 -6.71 12.69
N PHE A 227 -5.49 -7.89 12.18
CA PHE A 227 -5.79 -9.10 12.96
C PHE A 227 -6.70 -8.82 14.17
N GLN A 228 -7.68 -7.89 14.02
CA GLN A 228 -8.56 -7.42 15.09
C GLN A 228 -7.80 -6.96 16.37
N GLY A 229 -6.55 -6.52 16.22
CA GLY A 229 -5.70 -6.09 17.32
C GLY A 229 -5.09 -7.23 18.15
N GLN A 230 -5.15 -8.48 17.68
CA GLN A 230 -4.49 -9.62 18.34
C GLN A 230 -2.98 -9.54 18.09
N LEU A 231 -2.23 -9.14 19.12
CA LEU A 231 -0.83 -8.81 19.01
C LEU A 231 0.09 -10.03 18.79
N ASP A 232 -0.31 -11.19 19.26
CA ASP A 232 0.36 -12.47 18.98
C ASP A 232 0.34 -12.83 17.49
N LEU A 233 -0.74 -12.56 16.78
CA LEU A 233 -0.85 -12.75 15.34
C LEU A 233 0.01 -11.73 14.57
N VAL A 234 0.06 -10.48 15.05
CA VAL A 234 0.98 -9.47 14.53
C VAL A 234 2.44 -9.92 14.68
N GLU A 235 2.80 -10.45 15.85
CA GLU A 235 4.13 -10.99 16.13
C GLU A 235 4.47 -12.16 15.19
N ARG A 236 3.54 -13.10 14.97
CA ARG A 236 3.73 -14.23 14.03
C ARG A 236 4.18 -13.76 12.66
N VAL A 237 3.51 -12.72 12.12
CA VAL A 237 3.88 -12.18 10.81
C VAL A 237 5.15 -11.34 10.87
N ALA A 238 5.32 -10.50 11.90
CA ALA A 238 6.51 -9.66 12.03
C ALA A 238 7.82 -10.47 12.13
N ARG A 239 7.75 -11.69 12.68
CA ARG A 239 8.89 -12.62 12.82
C ARG A 239 9.11 -13.57 11.66
N SER A 240 8.28 -13.52 10.61
CA SER A 240 8.38 -14.43 9.45
C SER A 240 9.61 -14.21 8.54
N GLY A 241 10.40 -13.18 8.79
CA GLY A 241 11.58 -12.85 7.97
C GLY A 241 11.33 -11.74 6.94
N LEU A 242 10.17 -11.08 6.97
CA LEU A 242 9.90 -9.92 6.12
C LEU A 242 10.90 -8.76 6.38
N ASP A 243 11.07 -7.88 5.42
CA ASP A 243 11.98 -6.72 5.53
C ASP A 243 11.24 -5.44 5.93
N VAL A 244 9.98 -5.29 5.51
CA VAL A 244 9.14 -4.14 5.85
C VAL A 244 7.77 -4.62 6.32
N TYR A 245 7.41 -4.26 7.54
CA TYR A 245 6.05 -4.43 8.05
C TYR A 245 5.26 -3.16 7.79
N ALA A 246 4.23 -3.24 6.98
CA ALA A 246 3.35 -2.13 6.64
C ALA A 246 1.92 -2.42 7.11
N HIS A 247 1.20 -1.37 7.48
CA HIS A 247 -0.22 -1.45 7.84
C HIS A 247 -0.91 -0.13 7.52
N ASN A 248 -2.10 -0.20 6.95
CA ASN A 248 -2.85 0.97 6.53
C ASN A 248 -3.67 1.59 7.67
N ILE A 249 -3.55 2.91 7.82
CA ILE A 249 -4.42 3.71 8.69
C ILE A 249 -5.63 4.24 7.91
N GLU A 250 -5.53 4.35 6.59
CA GLU A 250 -6.51 4.74 5.58
C GLU A 250 -6.96 6.20 5.65
N THR A 251 -7.26 6.71 6.83
CA THR A 251 -7.77 8.08 7.01
C THR A 251 -7.55 8.56 8.43
N VAL A 252 -7.81 9.85 8.66
CA VAL A 252 -7.74 10.48 9.98
C VAL A 252 -8.77 9.88 10.94
N GLU A 253 -8.50 9.93 12.24
CA GLU A 253 -9.29 9.29 13.28
C GLU A 253 -10.79 9.58 13.18
N ARG A 254 -11.18 10.85 13.01
CA ARG A 254 -12.59 11.29 12.93
C ARG A 254 -13.38 10.69 11.76
N LEU A 255 -12.70 10.19 10.72
CA LEU A 255 -13.35 9.61 9.53
C LEU A 255 -13.32 8.09 9.51
N GLN A 256 -12.65 7.43 10.46
CA GLN A 256 -12.50 5.96 10.48
C GLN A 256 -13.85 5.25 10.37
N GLY A 257 -14.82 5.61 11.18
CA GLY A 257 -16.15 4.97 11.20
C GLY A 257 -16.96 5.17 9.91
N LEU A 258 -16.62 6.16 9.08
CA LEU A 258 -17.27 6.39 7.79
C LEU A 258 -16.57 5.65 6.64
N VAL A 259 -15.27 5.42 6.74
CA VAL A 259 -14.42 4.94 5.66
C VAL A 259 -14.10 3.46 5.81
N ARG A 260 -13.70 3.03 7.01
CA ARG A 260 -13.29 1.65 7.29
C ARG A 260 -14.45 0.79 7.81
N ASP A 261 -14.28 -0.53 7.74
CA ASP A 261 -15.15 -1.47 8.43
C ASP A 261 -15.11 -1.21 9.95
N ARG A 262 -16.22 -1.43 10.64
CA ARG A 262 -16.36 -1.19 12.08
C ARG A 262 -15.37 -1.97 12.97
N ARG A 263 -14.77 -3.05 12.45
CA ARG A 263 -13.78 -3.89 13.12
C ARG A 263 -12.37 -3.33 13.04
N ALA A 264 -12.16 -2.33 12.19
CA ALA A 264 -10.87 -1.64 12.05
C ALA A 264 -10.94 -0.27 12.73
N GLY A 265 -10.04 -0.01 13.65
CA GLY A 265 -10.00 1.22 14.44
C GLY A 265 -8.65 1.93 14.37
N PHE A 266 -8.66 3.26 14.56
CA PHE A 266 -7.44 4.08 14.53
C PHE A 266 -6.43 3.64 15.60
N ALA A 267 -6.87 3.60 16.86
CA ALA A 267 -6.03 3.16 17.99
C ALA A 267 -5.52 1.73 17.83
N GLN A 268 -6.36 0.82 17.27
CA GLN A 268 -5.98 -0.55 16.95
C GLN A 268 -4.85 -0.60 15.92
N SER A 269 -4.95 0.18 14.84
CA SER A 269 -3.91 0.25 13.80
C SER A 269 -2.59 0.80 14.35
N LEU A 270 -2.64 1.81 15.23
CA LEU A 270 -1.44 2.32 15.90
C LEU A 270 -0.81 1.27 16.82
N ALA A 271 -1.63 0.52 17.58
CA ALA A 271 -1.15 -0.55 18.43
C ALA A 271 -0.47 -1.67 17.64
N VAL A 272 -1.03 -2.06 16.48
CA VAL A 272 -0.44 -3.03 15.55
C VAL A 272 0.94 -2.58 15.09
N LEU A 273 1.07 -1.35 14.59
CA LEU A 273 2.35 -0.80 14.13
C LEU A 273 3.39 -0.69 15.26
N ALA A 274 2.97 -0.20 16.43
CA ALA A 274 3.85 -0.09 17.60
C ALA A 274 4.34 -1.47 18.06
N HIS A 275 3.45 -2.48 18.07
CA HIS A 275 3.81 -3.84 18.45
C HIS A 275 4.75 -4.49 17.44
N ALA A 276 4.47 -4.38 16.15
CA ALA A 276 5.34 -4.90 15.10
C ALA A 276 6.76 -4.30 15.20
N LYS A 277 6.87 -2.98 15.41
CA LYS A 277 8.16 -2.29 15.61
C LYS A 277 8.90 -2.77 16.84
N LYS A 278 8.19 -3.02 17.94
CA LYS A 278 8.78 -3.54 19.20
C LYS A 278 9.27 -4.98 19.05
N THR A 279 8.51 -5.80 18.34
CA THR A 279 8.75 -7.25 18.20
C THR A 279 9.89 -7.56 17.23
N ALA A 280 9.97 -6.82 16.13
CA ALA A 280 11.00 -6.97 15.10
C ALA A 280 11.65 -5.61 14.78
N PRO A 281 12.45 -5.05 15.68
CA PRO A 281 13.17 -3.80 15.47
C PRO A 281 14.24 -4.03 14.40
N ARG A 282 14.04 -3.48 13.21
CA ARG A 282 15.02 -3.52 12.10
C ARG A 282 15.28 -2.11 11.59
#